data_0f2d50f1b139e9e23eda5e03822b72f7
#
_entry.id   0f2d50f1b139e9e23eda5e03822b72f7
#
_cell.length_a   1.000
_cell.length_b   1.000
_cell.length_c   1.000
_cell.angle_alpha   90.00
_cell.angle_beta   90.00
_cell.angle_gamma   90.00
#
_symmetry.space_group_name_H-M   'P 1'
#
loop_
_entity.id
_entity.type
_entity.pdbx_description
1 polymer ?
#
loop_
_entity_poly.entity_id
_entity_poly.type
_entity_poly.pdbx_seq_one_letter_code
_entity_poly.pdbx_strand_id
1 'polypeptide(L)'
;MGAAMATAAADTTLRYLEAAGKKVTDFDIIATGDLGAVGHDMELDMLKQHGVSDERGIFKDCGTLIYDVASQEVGVGGSGCGCSAVVTSSLFFDLMNKGKIRNAAVIGTGAMMSPQSLLQGLSIPSVAHLAEFEVH
;
A
#
# COMPACT_ATOMS: atom_id res chain seq x y z
N MET A 1 0.43 10.53 9.38
CA MET A 1 -0.47 9.38 9.09
C MET A 1 0.26 8.30 8.31
N GLY A 2 0.93 8.58 7.22
CA GLY A 2 1.65 7.59 6.41
C GLY A 2 2.59 6.69 7.21
N ALA A 3 3.40 7.25 8.10
CA ALA A 3 4.31 6.49 8.96
C ALA A 3 3.59 5.48 9.88
N ALA A 4 2.44 5.85 10.46
CA ALA A 4 1.66 4.94 11.30
C ALA A 4 1.03 3.82 10.47
N MET A 5 0.52 4.14 9.28
CA MET A 5 -0.08 3.16 8.36
C MET A 5 0.97 2.22 7.74
N ALA A 6 2.20 2.70 7.51
CA ALA A 6 3.30 1.90 6.96
C ALA A 6 3.60 0.65 7.82
N THR A 7 3.61 0.81 9.14
CA THR A 7 3.80 -0.32 10.07
C THR A 7 2.70 -1.37 9.93
N ALA A 8 1.43 -0.93 9.86
CA ALA A 8 0.30 -1.85 9.69
C ALA A 8 0.33 -2.53 8.32
N ALA A 9 0.70 -1.80 7.25
CA ALA A 9 0.82 -2.36 5.91
C ALA A 9 1.92 -3.42 5.82
N ALA A 10 3.11 -3.13 6.35
CA ALA A 10 4.21 -4.08 6.39
C ALA A 10 3.86 -5.35 7.18
N ASP A 11 3.26 -5.22 8.38
CA ASP A 11 2.82 -6.36 9.18
C ASP A 11 1.79 -7.22 8.44
N THR A 12 0.78 -6.58 7.83
CA THR A 12 -0.25 -7.29 7.04
C THR A 12 0.36 -8.02 5.85
N THR A 13 1.28 -7.39 5.12
CA THR A 13 1.97 -8.00 3.99
C THR A 13 2.74 -9.25 4.42
N LEU A 14 3.55 -9.14 5.47
CA LEU A 14 4.34 -10.26 5.98
C LEU A 14 3.47 -11.43 6.45
N ARG A 15 2.44 -11.15 7.24
CA ARG A 15 1.50 -12.16 7.72
C ARG A 15 0.74 -12.83 6.59
N TYR A 16 0.36 -12.06 5.57
CA TYR A 16 -0.35 -12.61 4.43
C TYR A 16 0.54 -13.56 3.62
N LEU A 17 1.77 -13.15 3.30
CA LEU A 17 2.73 -13.99 2.58
C LEU A 17 2.98 -15.31 3.31
N GLU A 18 3.15 -15.26 4.64
CA GLU A 18 3.34 -16.43 5.48
C GLU A 18 2.09 -17.33 5.50
N ALA A 19 0.93 -16.77 5.79
CA ALA A 19 -0.33 -17.51 5.92
C ALA A 19 -0.79 -18.14 4.61
N ALA A 20 -0.59 -17.45 3.48
CA ALA A 20 -0.93 -17.94 2.15
C ALA A 20 0.13 -18.87 1.56
N GLY A 21 1.32 -18.98 2.17
CA GLY A 21 2.47 -19.70 1.61
C GLY A 21 2.96 -19.11 0.30
N LYS A 22 2.75 -17.81 0.09
CA LYS A 22 3.11 -17.09 -1.13
C LYS A 22 4.40 -16.30 -0.95
N LYS A 23 5.05 -16.03 -2.08
CA LYS A 23 6.24 -15.16 -2.16
C LYS A 23 5.89 -13.86 -2.89
N VAL A 24 6.69 -12.83 -2.70
CA VAL A 24 6.58 -11.58 -3.45
C VAL A 24 6.61 -11.82 -4.97
N THR A 25 7.36 -12.82 -5.40
CA THR A 25 7.47 -13.21 -6.82
C THR A 25 6.18 -13.76 -7.43
N ASP A 26 5.19 -14.12 -6.61
CA ASP A 26 3.90 -14.64 -7.08
C ASP A 26 2.94 -13.51 -7.47
N PHE A 27 3.32 -12.26 -7.20
CA PHE A 27 2.53 -11.08 -7.51
C PHE A 27 3.14 -10.26 -8.64
N ASP A 28 2.29 -9.65 -9.43
CA ASP A 28 2.67 -8.62 -10.40
C ASP A 28 2.66 -7.22 -9.79
N ILE A 29 1.75 -7.00 -8.84
CA ILE A 29 1.62 -5.74 -8.08
C ILE A 29 1.23 -6.06 -6.64
N ILE A 30 1.88 -5.35 -5.68
CA ILE A 30 1.46 -5.25 -4.29
C ILE A 30 1.32 -3.75 -4.00
N ALA A 31 0.12 -3.28 -3.74
CA ALA A 31 -0.15 -1.85 -3.65
C ALA A 31 -0.82 -1.46 -2.35
N THR A 32 -0.30 -0.43 -1.69
CA THR A 32 -0.91 0.22 -0.53
C THR A 32 -1.89 1.32 -0.95
N GLY A 33 -2.81 1.67 -0.06
CA GLY A 33 -3.92 2.57 -0.37
C GLY A 33 -3.51 4.04 -0.50
N ASP A 34 -2.85 4.58 0.52
CA ASP A 34 -2.54 6.00 0.60
C ASP A 34 -1.45 6.32 1.62
N LEU A 35 -0.37 5.55 1.63
CA LEU A 35 0.79 5.83 2.48
C LEU A 35 1.48 7.13 2.08
N GLY A 36 1.42 7.48 0.81
CA GLY A 36 2.22 8.53 0.21
C GLY A 36 3.70 8.15 0.10
N ALA A 37 4.50 8.99 -0.56
CA ALA A 37 5.90 8.68 -0.84
C ALA A 37 6.70 8.32 0.43
N VAL A 38 6.59 9.13 1.48
CA VAL A 38 7.33 8.90 2.74
C VAL A 38 6.88 7.61 3.44
N GLY A 39 5.57 7.36 3.53
CA GLY A 39 5.04 6.14 4.16
C GLY A 39 5.39 4.89 3.37
N HIS A 40 5.39 4.98 2.05
CA HIS A 40 5.78 3.89 1.17
C HIS A 40 7.26 3.52 1.33
N ASP A 41 8.16 4.51 1.36
CA ASP A 41 9.58 4.25 1.61
C ASP A 41 9.80 3.58 2.98
N MET A 42 9.08 4.01 4.02
CA MET A 42 9.14 3.38 5.34
C MET A 42 8.63 1.94 5.32
N GLU A 43 7.55 1.64 4.60
CA GLU A 43 7.06 0.27 4.42
C GLU A 43 8.12 -0.62 3.78
N LEU A 44 8.74 -0.17 2.68
CA LEU A 44 9.80 -0.91 1.99
C LEU A 44 11.00 -1.19 2.91
N ASP A 45 11.42 -0.22 3.71
CA ASP A 45 12.49 -0.41 4.68
C ASP A 45 12.14 -1.46 5.75
N MET A 46 10.91 -1.45 6.26
CA MET A 46 10.43 -2.45 7.22
C MET A 46 10.37 -3.85 6.60
N LEU A 47 9.84 -3.98 5.38
CA LEU A 47 9.80 -5.25 4.65
C LEU A 47 11.20 -5.81 4.41
N LYS A 48 12.15 -4.95 4.03
CA LYS A 48 13.54 -5.31 3.81
C LYS A 48 14.22 -5.86 5.08
N GLN A 49 13.93 -5.27 6.25
CA GLN A 49 14.44 -5.77 7.54
C GLN A 49 13.96 -7.20 7.85
N HIS A 50 12.84 -7.62 7.26
CA HIS A 50 12.29 -8.98 7.38
C HIS A 50 12.61 -9.87 6.18
N GLY A 51 13.58 -9.48 5.34
CA GLY A 51 14.05 -10.28 4.20
C GLY A 51 13.17 -10.21 2.96
N VAL A 52 12.21 -9.28 2.93
CA VAL A 52 11.36 -9.02 1.74
C VAL A 52 11.91 -7.80 1.01
N SER A 53 12.36 -8.00 -0.24
CA SER A 53 12.92 -6.92 -1.08
C SER A 53 12.07 -6.71 -2.33
N ASP A 54 12.01 -5.47 -2.79
CA ASP A 54 11.33 -5.08 -4.02
C ASP A 54 12.29 -5.00 -5.22
N GLU A 55 12.89 -6.13 -5.58
CA GLU A 55 13.85 -6.20 -6.69
C GLU A 55 13.18 -5.93 -8.05
N ARG A 56 11.89 -6.19 -8.17
CA ARG A 56 11.12 -6.04 -9.42
C ARG A 56 10.36 -4.71 -9.50
N GLY A 57 10.33 -3.91 -8.44
CA GLY A 57 9.56 -2.67 -8.38
C GLY A 57 8.05 -2.91 -8.41
N ILE A 58 7.57 -4.00 -7.80
CA ILE A 58 6.14 -4.36 -7.79
C ILE A 58 5.38 -3.70 -6.65
N PHE A 59 6.06 -3.26 -5.60
CA PHE A 59 5.44 -2.49 -4.53
C PHE A 59 5.09 -1.09 -5.01
N LYS A 60 3.84 -0.71 -4.82
CA LYS A 60 3.29 0.57 -5.25
C LYS A 60 2.46 1.18 -4.12
N ASP A 61 2.20 2.48 -4.24
CA ASP A 61 1.24 3.15 -3.38
C ASP A 61 0.21 3.89 -4.24
N CYS A 62 -1.08 3.63 -4.02
CA CYS A 62 -2.14 4.24 -4.81
C CYS A 62 -2.19 5.77 -4.66
N GLY A 63 -1.79 6.28 -3.50
CA GLY A 63 -1.68 7.73 -3.29
C GLY A 63 -0.60 8.39 -4.15
N THR A 64 0.48 7.68 -4.47
CA THR A 64 1.51 8.17 -5.39
C THR A 64 1.18 7.88 -6.86
N LEU A 65 0.41 6.84 -7.15
CA LEU A 65 0.01 6.49 -8.52
C LEU A 65 -1.09 7.39 -9.10
N ILE A 66 -1.93 7.99 -8.24
CA ILE A 66 -3.07 8.81 -8.69
C ILE A 66 -2.64 10.18 -9.20
N TYR A 67 -1.43 10.63 -8.86
CA TYR A 67 -0.87 11.91 -9.26
C TYR A 67 0.55 11.75 -9.82
N ASP A 68 0.95 12.66 -10.70
CA ASP A 68 2.36 12.85 -11.03
C ASP A 68 3.02 13.73 -9.95
N VAL A 69 3.53 13.08 -8.90
CA VAL A 69 4.10 13.73 -7.73
C VAL A 69 5.30 14.62 -8.10
N ALA A 70 5.99 14.31 -9.20
CA ALA A 70 7.16 15.08 -9.63
C ALA A 70 6.79 16.40 -10.30
N SER A 71 5.64 16.47 -11.00
CA SER A 71 5.22 17.63 -11.77
C SER A 71 4.06 18.41 -11.15
N GLN A 72 3.34 17.80 -10.21
CA GLN A 72 2.19 18.39 -9.54
C GLN A 72 2.53 18.75 -8.09
N GLU A 73 2.06 19.89 -7.62
CA GLU A 73 2.27 20.34 -6.24
C GLU A 73 1.34 19.61 -5.23
N VAL A 74 1.46 18.28 -5.17
CA VAL A 74 0.61 17.41 -4.33
C VAL A 74 1.32 16.86 -3.08
N GLY A 75 2.47 17.43 -2.74
CA GLY A 75 3.25 17.00 -1.57
C GLY A 75 3.74 15.56 -1.72
N VAL A 76 3.31 14.67 -0.83
CA VAL A 76 3.72 13.26 -0.82
C VAL A 76 2.75 12.33 -1.59
N GLY A 77 1.74 12.87 -2.23
CA GLY A 77 0.74 12.13 -3.00
C GLY A 77 -0.68 12.31 -2.50
N GLY A 78 -1.60 11.55 -3.07
CA GLY A 78 -3.01 11.52 -2.67
C GLY A 78 -3.23 10.89 -1.31
N SER A 79 -4.34 11.24 -0.66
CA SER A 79 -4.72 10.73 0.65
C SER A 79 -6.23 10.45 0.68
N GLY A 80 -6.60 9.44 1.46
CA GLY A 80 -7.99 9.03 1.67
C GLY A 80 -8.37 7.75 0.96
N CYS A 81 -9.46 7.14 1.42
CA CYS A 81 -9.95 5.83 0.96
C CYS A 81 -10.26 5.77 -0.56
N GLY A 82 -10.49 6.91 -1.19
CA GLY A 82 -10.70 6.99 -2.63
C GLY A 82 -9.48 6.62 -3.48
N CYS A 83 -8.25 6.77 -2.96
CA CYS A 83 -7.03 6.46 -3.71
C CYS A 83 -6.97 5.00 -4.15
N SER A 84 -7.12 4.07 -3.22
CA SER A 84 -7.10 2.63 -3.53
C SER A 84 -8.26 2.22 -4.43
N ALA A 85 -9.45 2.75 -4.20
CA ALA A 85 -10.63 2.44 -5.00
C ALA A 85 -10.46 2.88 -6.46
N VAL A 86 -10.02 4.11 -6.67
CA VAL A 86 -9.82 4.67 -8.02
C VAL A 86 -8.72 3.92 -8.76
N VAL A 87 -7.54 3.73 -8.14
CA VAL A 87 -6.41 3.08 -8.81
C VAL A 87 -6.71 1.62 -9.10
N THR A 88 -7.34 0.89 -8.17
CA THR A 88 -7.70 -0.51 -8.38
C THR A 88 -8.70 -0.65 -9.52
N SER A 89 -9.78 0.15 -9.53
CA SER A 89 -10.84 0.03 -10.53
C SER A 89 -10.42 0.54 -11.92
N SER A 90 -9.60 1.59 -11.98
CA SER A 90 -9.20 2.19 -13.26
C SER A 90 -7.92 1.58 -13.83
N LEU A 91 -6.88 1.40 -13.02
CA LEU A 91 -5.58 0.96 -13.50
C LEU A 91 -5.39 -0.56 -13.39
N PHE A 92 -5.56 -1.14 -12.19
CA PHE A 92 -5.23 -2.54 -11.98
C PHE A 92 -6.19 -3.46 -12.74
N PHE A 93 -7.48 -3.21 -12.70
CA PHE A 93 -8.45 -4.02 -13.45
C PHE A 93 -8.31 -3.82 -14.97
N ASP A 94 -7.94 -2.63 -15.43
CA ASP A 94 -7.63 -2.43 -16.86
C ASP A 94 -6.39 -3.23 -17.28
N LEU A 95 -5.34 -3.25 -16.46
CA LEU A 95 -4.14 -4.07 -16.71
C LEU A 95 -4.45 -5.57 -16.70
N MET A 96 -5.32 -6.03 -15.77
CA MET A 96 -5.79 -7.41 -15.73
C MET A 96 -6.60 -7.77 -16.97
N ASN A 97 -7.55 -6.93 -17.37
CA ASN A 97 -8.37 -7.13 -18.56
C ASN A 97 -7.53 -7.18 -19.86
N LYS A 98 -6.44 -6.44 -19.91
CA LYS A 98 -5.47 -6.44 -21.01
C LYS A 98 -4.47 -7.59 -20.94
N GLY A 99 -4.55 -8.46 -19.92
CA GLY A 99 -3.62 -9.57 -19.72
C GLY A 99 -2.19 -9.15 -19.37
N LYS A 100 -1.98 -7.90 -18.92
CA LYS A 100 -0.65 -7.38 -18.57
C LYS A 100 -0.22 -7.78 -17.17
N ILE A 101 -1.16 -7.96 -16.25
CA ILE A 101 -0.96 -8.50 -14.92
C ILE A 101 -2.01 -9.57 -14.65
N ARG A 102 -1.69 -10.53 -13.77
CA ARG A 102 -2.58 -11.65 -13.41
C ARG A 102 -2.89 -11.69 -11.92
N ASN A 103 -1.98 -11.21 -11.10
CA ASN A 103 -2.12 -11.26 -9.65
C ASN A 103 -1.72 -9.92 -9.01
N ALA A 104 -2.66 -9.31 -8.29
CA ALA A 104 -2.43 -8.06 -7.57
C ALA A 104 -2.95 -8.17 -6.14
N ALA A 105 -2.13 -7.76 -5.17
CA ALA A 105 -2.56 -7.54 -3.79
C ALA A 105 -2.78 -6.05 -3.55
N VAL A 106 -3.94 -5.69 -3.00
CA VAL A 106 -4.26 -4.31 -2.65
C VAL A 106 -4.47 -4.23 -1.14
N ILE A 107 -3.73 -3.34 -0.50
CA ILE A 107 -3.70 -3.16 0.95
C ILE A 107 -4.37 -1.83 1.29
N GLY A 108 -5.63 -1.88 1.70
CA GLY A 108 -6.36 -0.70 2.17
C GLY A 108 -5.79 -0.23 3.49
N THR A 109 -5.27 0.99 3.53
CA THR A 109 -4.61 1.58 4.69
C THR A 109 -5.50 2.63 5.37
N GLY A 110 -5.44 2.71 6.69
CA GLY A 110 -6.20 3.66 7.47
C GLY A 110 -5.51 4.02 8.78
N ALA A 111 -5.65 5.28 9.20
CA ALA A 111 -5.19 5.74 10.50
C ALA A 111 -6.22 6.68 11.12
N MET A 112 -6.45 6.54 12.43
CA MET A 112 -7.37 7.39 13.16
C MET A 112 -6.59 8.47 13.92
N MET A 113 -6.68 9.71 13.44
CA MET A 113 -6.16 10.87 14.17
C MET A 113 -7.29 11.53 14.96
N SER A 114 -7.20 11.43 16.29
CA SER A 114 -8.10 12.13 17.21
C SER A 114 -7.35 13.27 17.89
N PRO A 115 -7.91 14.51 17.92
CA PRO A 115 -7.31 15.61 18.68
C PRO A 115 -7.08 15.25 20.15
N GLN A 116 -7.98 14.47 20.76
CA GLN A 116 -7.85 14.02 22.13
C GLN A 116 -6.67 13.08 22.31
N SER A 117 -6.50 12.09 21.43
CA SER A 117 -5.37 11.17 21.49
C SER A 117 -4.04 11.90 21.32
N LEU A 118 -3.99 12.90 20.43
CA LEU A 118 -2.79 13.72 20.22
C LEU A 118 -2.45 14.54 21.49
N LEU A 119 -3.45 15.17 22.10
CA LEU A 119 -3.27 15.96 23.33
C LEU A 119 -2.85 15.11 24.53
N GLN A 120 -3.22 13.84 24.53
CA GLN A 120 -2.86 12.87 25.58
C GLN A 120 -1.55 12.14 25.31
N GLY A 121 -0.86 12.43 24.20
CA GLY A 121 0.38 11.77 23.79
C GLY A 121 0.22 10.29 23.45
N LEU A 122 -0.98 9.86 23.05
CA LEU A 122 -1.26 8.49 22.64
C LEU A 122 -0.78 8.24 21.21
N SER A 123 -0.47 6.98 20.90
CA SER A 123 -0.14 6.56 19.55
C SER A 123 -1.34 6.69 18.59
N ILE A 124 -1.07 6.81 17.31
CA ILE A 124 -2.08 6.83 16.25
C ILE A 124 -2.45 5.39 15.92
N PRO A 125 -3.70 4.93 16.20
CA PRO A 125 -4.16 3.62 15.75
C PRO A 125 -4.18 3.55 14.23
N SER A 126 -3.66 2.46 13.69
CA SER A 126 -3.64 2.21 12.24
C SER A 126 -4.08 0.78 11.93
N VAL A 127 -4.64 0.62 10.74
CA VAL A 127 -5.07 -0.67 10.20
C VAL A 127 -4.66 -0.79 8.75
N ALA A 128 -4.45 -2.03 8.31
CA ALA A 128 -4.26 -2.35 6.91
C ALA A 128 -4.94 -3.69 6.62
N HIS A 129 -5.80 -3.72 5.60
CA HIS A 129 -6.49 -4.93 5.18
C HIS A 129 -6.12 -5.25 3.74
N LEU A 130 -5.73 -6.50 3.47
CA LEU A 130 -5.29 -6.95 2.17
C LEU A 130 -6.39 -7.72 1.45
N ALA A 131 -6.59 -7.38 0.17
CA ALA A 131 -7.39 -8.15 -0.78
C ALA A 131 -6.51 -8.57 -1.95
N GLU A 132 -6.55 -9.83 -2.32
CA GLU A 132 -5.90 -10.37 -3.51
C GLU A 132 -6.89 -10.48 -4.65
N PHE A 133 -6.47 -10.07 -5.85
CA PHE A 133 -7.19 -10.21 -7.10
C PHE A 133 -6.36 -11.08 -8.04
N GLU A 134 -6.95 -12.15 -8.55
CA GLU A 134 -6.29 -13.09 -9.45
C GLU A 134 -7.17 -13.35 -10.69
N VAL A 135 -6.56 -13.38 -11.86
CA VAL A 135 -7.22 -13.75 -13.12
C VAL A 135 -6.99 -15.23 -13.38
N HIS A 136 -8.07 -15.98 -13.45
CA HIS A 136 -8.07 -17.42 -13.78
C HIS A 136 -8.24 -17.67 -15.27
#